data_5c8b4a90e90279c87a83b830715dfe19
#
_entry.id   5c8b4a90e90279c87a83b830715dfe19
#
_cell.length_a   1.000
_cell.length_b   1.000
_cell.length_c   1.000
_cell.angle_alpha   90.00
_cell.angle_beta   90.00
_cell.angle_gamma   90.00
#
_symmetry.space_group_name_H-M   'P 1'
#
loop_
_entity.id
_entity.type
_entity.pdbx_description
1 polymer ?
#
loop_
_entity_poly.entity_id
_entity_poly.type
_entity_poly.pdbx_seq_one_letter_code
_entity_poly.pdbx_strand_id
1 'polypeptide(L)'
;MFDEVIYMGVHGVAISATVRIKRISWGTVARWLESAARYAERFNQRKLKGFVIHELQADEIRTFVGDKEQVVWVLTTLEVWSRLWISVVVGRRNFRNIKTGILDTLQRGRIERRFLFTTDGFEMYEWAVKRLLAGVCIYGQVIKKRREDRVIRVERRLLLGTKSELEEALFHSEDSNTLNTSFVERHNLTIRQGSAYLGRRTPCHARHSGSLMGQMALMMMYYNFVRPHMALKFGKMVRTPAMQAGLVAKRLSFREVFTAFFIFFFIAVAARCCRLEFKQSRQGFWRE
;
A
#
# COMPACT_ATOMS: atom_id res chain seq x y z
N MET A 1 -0.71 -8.77 24.05
CA MET A 1 -1.33 -7.43 24.21
C MET A 1 -0.91 -6.44 23.11
N PHE A 2 0.39 -6.21 22.83
CA PHE A 2 0.84 -5.33 21.73
C PHE A 2 0.22 -5.75 20.38
N ASP A 3 0.41 -7.01 19.96
CA ASP A 3 -0.10 -7.53 18.68
C ASP A 3 -1.63 -7.39 18.55
N GLU A 4 -2.36 -7.55 19.64
CA GLU A 4 -3.82 -7.39 19.64
C GLU A 4 -4.25 -5.95 19.45
N VAL A 5 -3.53 -5.00 20.05
CA VAL A 5 -3.77 -3.55 19.82
C VAL A 5 -3.51 -3.20 18.36
N ILE A 6 -2.43 -3.70 17.78
CA ILE A 6 -2.14 -3.49 16.36
C ILE A 6 -3.22 -4.14 15.48
N TYR A 7 -3.64 -5.36 15.83
CA TYR A 7 -4.70 -6.05 15.11
C TYR A 7 -6.01 -5.27 15.13
N MET A 8 -6.40 -4.74 16.30
CA MET A 8 -7.56 -3.83 16.43
C MET A 8 -7.41 -2.59 15.53
N GLY A 9 -6.23 -1.98 15.50
CA GLY A 9 -5.94 -0.79 14.69
C GLY A 9 -6.14 -1.00 13.18
N VAL A 10 -5.78 -2.17 12.64
CA VAL A 10 -5.98 -2.51 11.21
C VAL A 10 -7.36 -3.09 10.89
N HIS A 11 -8.22 -3.23 11.89
CA HIS A 11 -9.62 -3.65 11.75
C HIS A 11 -10.63 -2.52 12.06
N GLY A 12 -10.19 -1.27 11.98
CA GLY A 12 -11.06 -0.12 12.13
C GLY A 12 -11.51 0.19 13.55
N VAL A 13 -10.89 -0.44 14.57
CA VAL A 13 -11.20 -0.15 15.97
C VAL A 13 -10.53 1.15 16.38
N ALA A 14 -11.32 2.14 16.83
CA ALA A 14 -10.82 3.42 17.30
C ALA A 14 -9.94 3.27 18.55
N ILE A 15 -8.96 4.18 18.72
CA ILE A 15 -8.06 4.18 19.89
C ILE A 15 -8.87 4.19 21.20
N SER A 16 -9.91 5.02 21.30
CA SER A 16 -10.76 5.10 22.48
C SER A 16 -11.49 3.78 22.80
N ALA A 17 -11.91 3.03 21.79
CA ALA A 17 -12.49 1.70 21.96
C ALA A 17 -11.44 0.70 22.42
N THR A 18 -10.24 0.71 21.81
CA THR A 18 -9.12 -0.14 22.21
C THR A 18 -8.70 0.09 23.66
N VAL A 19 -8.65 1.35 24.11
CA VAL A 19 -8.41 1.74 25.52
C VAL A 19 -9.42 1.06 26.47
N ARG A 20 -10.71 1.16 26.17
CA ARG A 20 -11.75 0.53 26.98
C ARG A 20 -11.68 -0.99 27.01
N ILE A 21 -11.47 -1.61 25.83
CA ILE A 21 -11.42 -3.07 25.70
C ILE A 21 -10.18 -3.65 26.42
N LYS A 22 -9.02 -3.00 26.24
CA LYS A 22 -7.76 -3.51 26.78
C LYS A 22 -7.40 -2.97 28.16
N ARG A 23 -8.16 -1.99 28.68
CA ARG A 23 -7.94 -1.34 29.98
C ARG A 23 -6.51 -0.79 30.14
N ILE A 24 -5.99 -0.19 29.08
CA ILE A 24 -4.65 0.46 29.07
C ILE A 24 -4.79 1.93 28.71
N SER A 25 -3.77 2.75 29.03
CA SER A 25 -3.83 4.19 28.80
C SER A 25 -3.90 4.54 27.31
N TRP A 26 -4.55 5.63 26.99
CA TRP A 26 -4.60 6.17 25.62
C TRP A 26 -3.20 6.42 25.05
N GLY A 27 -2.30 6.98 25.84
CA GLY A 27 -0.92 7.24 25.45
C GLY A 27 -0.14 5.96 25.14
N THR A 28 -0.45 4.84 25.81
CA THR A 28 0.16 3.54 25.51
C THR A 28 -0.32 3.00 24.16
N VAL A 29 -1.63 3.02 23.91
CA VAL A 29 -2.20 2.59 22.62
C VAL A 29 -1.64 3.43 21.47
N ALA A 30 -1.64 4.76 21.62
CA ALA A 30 -1.13 5.67 20.60
C ALA A 30 0.35 5.43 20.28
N ARG A 31 1.21 5.31 21.30
CA ARG A 31 2.64 5.02 21.10
C ARG A 31 2.89 3.67 20.44
N TRP A 32 2.11 2.64 20.78
CA TRP A 32 2.26 1.32 20.15
C TRP A 32 1.86 1.35 18.68
N LEU A 33 0.75 1.99 18.34
CA LEU A 33 0.33 2.15 16.95
C LEU A 33 1.33 2.97 16.14
N GLU A 34 1.86 4.05 16.70
CA GLU A 34 2.87 4.87 16.05
C GLU A 34 4.19 4.12 15.84
N SER A 35 4.65 3.36 16.84
CA SER A 35 5.84 2.52 16.72
C SER A 35 5.67 1.43 15.66
N ALA A 36 4.50 0.77 15.64
CA ALA A 36 4.17 -0.23 14.63
C ALA A 36 4.09 0.38 13.24
N ALA A 37 3.54 1.60 13.11
CA ALA A 37 3.45 2.31 11.83
C ALA A 37 4.84 2.65 11.27
N ARG A 38 5.73 3.22 12.07
CA ARG A 38 7.13 3.50 11.66
C ARG A 38 7.87 2.22 11.26
N TYR A 39 7.61 1.14 11.96
CA TYR A 39 8.15 -0.16 11.61
C TYR A 39 7.60 -0.68 10.28
N ALA A 40 6.28 -0.64 10.11
CA ALA A 40 5.61 -1.10 8.90
C ALA A 40 6.08 -0.32 7.65
N GLU A 41 6.31 0.99 7.77
CA GLU A 41 6.86 1.80 6.69
C GLU A 41 8.22 1.26 6.22
N ARG A 42 9.16 1.04 7.15
CA ARG A 42 10.50 0.50 6.85
C ARG A 42 10.42 -0.93 6.30
N PHE A 43 9.51 -1.74 6.83
CA PHE A 43 9.26 -3.11 6.37
C PHE A 43 8.76 -3.10 4.92
N ASN A 44 7.76 -2.28 4.60
CA ASN A 44 7.24 -2.14 3.25
C ASN A 44 8.32 -1.66 2.27
N GLN A 45 9.12 -0.67 2.64
CA GLN A 45 10.23 -0.17 1.82
C GLN A 45 11.27 -1.26 1.49
N ARG A 46 11.49 -2.23 2.38
CA ARG A 46 12.46 -3.31 2.19
C ARG A 46 11.87 -4.52 1.47
N LYS A 47 10.64 -4.90 1.81
CA LYS A 47 10.04 -6.17 1.38
C LYS A 47 9.18 -6.06 0.13
N LEU A 48 8.58 -4.90 -0.16
CA LEU A 48 7.81 -4.68 -1.38
C LEU A 48 8.76 -4.27 -2.51
N LYS A 49 9.57 -5.19 -3.00
CA LYS A 49 10.52 -4.97 -4.10
C LYS A 49 10.74 -6.22 -4.93
N GLY A 50 10.93 -6.03 -6.24
CA GLY A 50 11.37 -7.10 -7.15
C GLY A 50 10.25 -8.02 -7.66
N PHE A 51 8.99 -7.70 -7.44
CA PHE A 51 7.85 -8.40 -8.05
C PHE A 51 7.69 -7.96 -9.52
N VAL A 52 7.08 -8.81 -10.34
CA VAL A 52 6.78 -8.49 -11.74
C VAL A 52 5.46 -7.72 -11.80
N ILE A 53 5.43 -6.67 -12.61
CA ILE A 53 4.21 -5.88 -12.89
C ILE A 53 3.53 -6.50 -14.11
N HIS A 54 2.31 -7.03 -13.93
CA HIS A 54 1.47 -7.56 -15.00
C HIS A 54 0.36 -6.60 -15.39
N GLU A 55 -0.37 -6.11 -14.40
CA GLU A 55 -1.47 -5.17 -14.58
C GLU A 55 -1.61 -4.27 -13.36
N LEU A 56 -1.81 -2.97 -13.57
CA LEU A 56 -1.98 -2.00 -12.49
C LEU A 56 -3.37 -1.35 -12.55
N GLN A 57 -3.92 -1.13 -11.37
CA GLN A 57 -5.05 -0.21 -11.19
C GLN A 57 -4.71 0.82 -10.12
N ALA A 58 -5.10 2.08 -10.33
CA ALA A 58 -4.94 3.14 -9.33
C ALA A 58 -6.22 3.97 -9.18
N ASP A 59 -6.47 4.38 -7.93
CA ASP A 59 -7.63 5.18 -7.55
C ASP A 59 -7.35 5.94 -6.25
N GLU A 60 -8.23 6.86 -5.84
CA GLU A 60 -8.06 7.65 -4.63
C GLU A 60 -9.25 7.57 -3.68
N ILE A 61 -8.93 7.64 -2.40
CA ILE A 61 -9.90 7.78 -1.32
C ILE A 61 -9.89 9.23 -0.83
N ARG A 62 -11.02 9.94 -0.99
CA ARG A 62 -11.20 11.25 -0.38
C ARG A 62 -11.42 11.13 1.12
N THR A 63 -10.70 11.92 1.90
CA THR A 63 -10.84 12.06 3.35
C THR A 63 -10.47 13.49 3.78
N PHE A 64 -10.33 13.73 5.08
CA PHE A 64 -9.87 14.98 5.64
C PHE A 64 -9.00 14.72 6.87
N VAL A 65 -8.21 15.71 7.28
CA VAL A 65 -7.30 15.64 8.41
C VAL A 65 -7.48 16.90 9.27
N GLY A 66 -7.66 16.72 10.58
CA GLY A 66 -7.91 17.82 11.51
C GLY A 66 -9.37 18.27 11.50
N ASP A 67 -9.79 18.91 10.43
CA ASP A 67 -11.16 19.36 10.20
C ASP A 67 -11.66 18.98 8.79
N LYS A 68 -12.95 19.18 8.51
CA LYS A 68 -13.59 18.77 7.25
C LYS A 68 -13.16 19.62 6.05
N GLU A 69 -12.60 20.79 6.27
CA GLU A 69 -12.16 21.72 5.24
C GLU A 69 -10.78 21.32 4.71
N GLN A 70 -9.97 20.66 5.54
CA GLN A 70 -8.65 20.16 5.17
C GLN A 70 -8.75 18.83 4.42
N VAL A 71 -9.24 18.89 3.19
CA VAL A 71 -9.39 17.71 2.33
C VAL A 71 -8.04 17.12 1.96
N VAL A 72 -7.91 15.82 2.18
CA VAL A 72 -6.74 15.01 1.86
C VAL A 72 -7.20 13.78 1.07
N TRP A 73 -6.34 13.30 0.20
CA TRP A 73 -6.58 12.12 -0.61
C TRP A 73 -5.56 11.02 -0.29
N VAL A 74 -6.00 9.79 -0.28
CA VAL A 74 -5.16 8.61 -0.17
C VAL A 74 -5.15 7.96 -1.55
N LEU A 75 -4.05 8.15 -2.29
CA LEU A 75 -3.84 7.56 -3.60
C LEU A 75 -3.28 6.16 -3.40
N THR A 76 -3.86 5.17 -4.08
CA THR A 76 -3.47 3.77 -3.97
C THR A 76 -3.18 3.18 -5.34
N THR A 77 -2.16 2.32 -5.43
CA THR A 77 -1.85 1.53 -6.62
C THR A 77 -1.83 0.05 -6.26
N LEU A 78 -2.56 -0.73 -7.02
CA LEU A 78 -2.73 -2.17 -6.84
C LEU A 78 -2.23 -2.92 -8.08
N GLU A 79 -1.47 -4.00 -7.87
CA GLU A 79 -1.17 -4.98 -8.91
C GLU A 79 -2.30 -6.02 -8.95
N VAL A 80 -2.92 -6.17 -10.13
CA VAL A 80 -4.20 -6.90 -10.26
C VAL A 80 -4.04 -8.40 -10.07
N TRP A 81 -3.02 -9.00 -10.68
CA TRP A 81 -2.82 -10.46 -10.63
C TRP A 81 -2.54 -10.98 -9.23
N SER A 82 -1.65 -10.31 -8.51
CA SER A 82 -1.28 -10.69 -7.13
C SER A 82 -2.16 -10.07 -6.06
N ARG A 83 -2.98 -9.08 -6.40
CA ARG A 83 -3.70 -8.20 -5.46
C ARG A 83 -2.77 -7.40 -4.56
N LEU A 84 -1.51 -7.22 -4.96
CA LEU A 84 -0.50 -6.55 -4.15
C LEU A 84 -0.76 -5.04 -4.07
N TRP A 85 -0.92 -4.52 -2.88
CA TRP A 85 -0.97 -3.08 -2.65
C TRP A 85 0.46 -2.53 -2.66
N ILE A 86 0.83 -1.82 -3.74
CA ILE A 86 2.21 -1.45 -4.02
C ILE A 86 2.59 -0.11 -3.41
N SER A 87 1.76 0.91 -3.66
CA SER A 87 2.06 2.29 -3.31
C SER A 87 0.89 2.96 -2.62
N VAL A 88 1.21 3.87 -1.71
CA VAL A 88 0.25 4.76 -1.07
C VAL A 88 0.84 6.15 -0.88
N VAL A 89 0.10 7.16 -1.33
CA VAL A 89 0.48 8.57 -1.14
C VAL A 89 -0.67 9.31 -0.47
N VAL A 90 -0.39 9.98 0.64
CA VAL A 90 -1.37 10.80 1.36
C VAL A 90 -1.07 12.27 1.07
N GLY A 91 -2.04 13.01 0.53
CA GLY A 91 -1.84 14.42 0.21
C GLY A 91 -2.93 15.02 -0.67
N ARG A 92 -2.59 16.10 -1.38
CA ARG A 92 -3.51 16.74 -2.32
C ARG A 92 -3.69 15.88 -3.57
N ARG A 93 -4.87 15.93 -4.19
CA ARG A 93 -5.15 15.32 -5.49
C ARG A 93 -4.56 16.17 -6.61
N ASN A 94 -3.28 15.96 -6.89
CA ASN A 94 -2.54 16.75 -7.90
C ASN A 94 -1.49 15.91 -8.62
N PHE A 95 -0.94 16.45 -9.70
CA PHE A 95 0.08 15.81 -10.53
C PHE A 95 1.31 15.34 -9.72
N ARG A 96 1.79 16.15 -8.76
CA ARG A 96 2.98 15.81 -7.95
C ARG A 96 2.78 14.52 -7.19
N ASN A 97 1.65 14.36 -6.50
CA ASN A 97 1.38 13.19 -5.68
C ASN A 97 1.07 11.95 -6.53
N ILE A 98 0.37 12.10 -7.67
CA ILE A 98 0.18 11.01 -8.63
C ILE A 98 1.52 10.55 -9.20
N LYS A 99 2.37 11.49 -9.64
CA LYS A 99 3.74 11.19 -10.06
C LYS A 99 4.52 10.42 -9.00
N THR A 100 4.44 10.85 -7.74
CA THR A 100 5.12 10.17 -6.63
C THR A 100 4.64 8.72 -6.48
N GLY A 101 3.33 8.47 -6.54
CA GLY A 101 2.78 7.10 -6.47
C GLY A 101 3.21 6.21 -7.63
N ILE A 102 3.23 6.74 -8.86
CA ILE A 102 3.72 6.02 -10.03
C ILE A 102 5.22 5.70 -9.89
N LEU A 103 6.03 6.68 -9.51
CA LEU A 103 7.48 6.47 -9.33
C LEU A 103 7.79 5.46 -8.21
N ASP A 104 7.08 5.52 -7.09
CA ASP A 104 7.22 4.53 -6.01
C ASP A 104 6.86 3.13 -6.51
N THR A 105 5.80 2.99 -7.32
CA THR A 105 5.41 1.72 -7.96
C THR A 105 6.52 1.17 -8.86
N LEU A 106 7.10 2.01 -9.73
CA LEU A 106 8.17 1.61 -10.63
C LEU A 106 9.47 1.24 -9.91
N GLN A 107 9.80 1.92 -8.82
CA GLN A 107 10.97 1.62 -8.01
C GLN A 107 10.88 0.28 -7.28
N ARG A 108 9.66 -0.21 -7.06
CA ARG A 108 9.40 -1.48 -6.36
C ARG A 108 9.25 -2.66 -7.29
N GLY A 109 8.58 -2.47 -8.42
CA GLY A 109 8.30 -3.54 -9.39
C GLY A 109 9.34 -3.65 -10.49
N ARG A 110 9.34 -4.80 -11.18
CA ARG A 110 10.09 -5.03 -12.40
C ARG A 110 9.14 -5.06 -13.59
N ILE A 111 9.52 -4.40 -14.67
CA ILE A 111 8.79 -4.41 -15.94
C ILE A 111 9.50 -5.38 -16.87
N GLU A 112 8.86 -6.51 -17.16
CA GLU A 112 9.40 -7.53 -18.08
C GLU A 112 8.76 -7.43 -19.47
N ARG A 113 7.54 -6.87 -19.53
CA ARG A 113 6.79 -6.59 -20.77
C ARG A 113 5.91 -5.38 -20.56
N ARG A 114 5.33 -4.85 -21.65
CA ARG A 114 4.32 -3.79 -21.53
C ARG A 114 3.14 -4.31 -20.69
N PHE A 115 2.73 -3.55 -19.72
CA PHE A 115 1.66 -3.90 -18.80
C PHE A 115 0.43 -3.01 -18.99
N LEU A 116 -0.74 -3.52 -18.65
CA LEU A 116 -1.96 -2.73 -18.64
C LEU A 116 -2.02 -1.86 -17.38
N PHE A 117 -2.30 -0.56 -17.55
CA PHE A 117 -2.56 0.35 -16.44
C PHE A 117 -3.93 1.01 -16.63
N THR A 118 -4.81 0.86 -15.63
CA THR A 118 -6.17 1.40 -15.66
C THR A 118 -6.41 2.34 -14.48
N THR A 119 -7.00 3.50 -14.75
CA THR A 119 -7.39 4.48 -13.71
C THR A 119 -8.80 5.01 -13.99
N ASP A 120 -9.29 5.86 -13.07
CA ASP A 120 -10.46 6.69 -13.35
C ASP A 120 -10.15 7.79 -14.39
N GLY A 121 -11.14 8.63 -14.70
CA GLY A 121 -11.02 9.72 -15.66
C GLY A 121 -10.30 10.98 -15.12
N PHE A 122 -9.56 10.91 -14.02
CA PHE A 122 -8.87 12.09 -13.51
C PHE A 122 -7.68 12.47 -14.39
N GLU A 123 -7.71 13.67 -14.93
CA GLU A 123 -6.79 14.20 -15.94
C GLU A 123 -5.30 14.08 -15.54
N MET A 124 -4.98 14.26 -14.27
CA MET A 124 -3.59 14.23 -13.81
C MET A 124 -2.95 12.82 -13.96
N TYR A 125 -3.74 11.74 -13.99
CA TYR A 125 -3.22 10.41 -14.33
C TYR A 125 -2.78 10.34 -15.78
N GLU A 126 -3.60 10.86 -16.71
CA GLU A 126 -3.26 10.88 -18.14
C GLU A 126 -1.92 11.58 -18.38
N TRP A 127 -1.75 12.77 -17.77
CA TRP A 127 -0.51 13.53 -17.89
C TRP A 127 0.69 12.80 -17.29
N ALA A 128 0.53 12.22 -16.11
CA ALA A 128 1.61 11.50 -15.45
C ALA A 128 2.01 10.23 -16.19
N VAL A 129 1.03 9.44 -16.65
CA VAL A 129 1.26 8.17 -17.36
C VAL A 129 1.90 8.43 -18.72
N LYS A 130 1.38 9.36 -19.51
CA LYS A 130 1.96 9.74 -20.82
C LYS A 130 3.42 10.21 -20.67
N ARG A 131 3.74 10.91 -19.60
CA ARG A 131 5.09 11.44 -19.37
C ARG A 131 6.08 10.40 -18.83
N LEU A 132 5.62 9.47 -18.01
CA LEU A 132 6.48 8.55 -17.27
C LEU A 132 6.50 7.12 -17.83
N LEU A 133 5.44 6.70 -18.52
CA LEU A 133 5.18 5.31 -18.87
C LEU A 133 4.90 5.07 -20.35
N ALA A 134 4.97 6.10 -21.22
CA ALA A 134 4.55 5.99 -22.62
C ALA A 134 5.14 4.79 -23.39
N GLY A 135 6.39 4.40 -23.10
CA GLY A 135 7.06 3.27 -23.76
C GLY A 135 6.81 1.90 -23.13
N VAL A 136 6.23 1.83 -21.93
CA VAL A 136 6.22 0.60 -21.11
C VAL A 136 4.83 0.15 -20.68
N CYS A 137 3.79 0.95 -20.91
CA CYS A 137 2.42 0.54 -20.55
C CYS A 137 1.43 0.69 -21.71
N ILE A 138 0.33 -0.05 -21.59
CA ILE A 138 -0.94 0.14 -22.30
C ILE A 138 -1.83 0.86 -21.29
N TYR A 139 -2.34 2.05 -21.63
CA TYR A 139 -3.06 2.86 -20.64
C TYR A 139 -4.50 3.13 -21.05
N GLY A 140 -5.40 2.77 -20.14
CA GLY A 140 -6.83 3.02 -20.31
C GLY A 140 -7.45 3.75 -19.12
N GLN A 141 -8.52 4.48 -19.40
CA GLN A 141 -9.34 5.13 -18.38
C GLN A 141 -10.76 4.62 -18.39
N VAL A 142 -11.35 4.56 -17.20
CA VAL A 142 -12.76 4.21 -16.97
C VAL A 142 -13.47 5.41 -16.35
N ILE A 143 -14.30 6.08 -17.16
CA ILE A 143 -15.01 7.28 -16.76
C ILE A 143 -16.46 6.91 -16.41
N LYS A 144 -16.82 7.02 -15.13
CA LYS A 144 -18.17 6.73 -14.64
C LYS A 144 -18.96 8.04 -14.50
N LYS A 145 -19.92 8.27 -15.41
CA LYS A 145 -20.87 9.38 -15.27
C LYS A 145 -21.96 8.99 -14.27
N ARG A 146 -22.19 9.84 -13.27
CA ARG A 146 -23.19 9.63 -12.22
C ARG A 146 -24.29 10.66 -12.28
N ARG A 147 -25.51 10.25 -11.98
CA ARG A 147 -26.65 11.10 -11.70
C ARG A 147 -27.35 10.56 -10.45
N GLU A 148 -27.59 11.40 -9.46
CA GLU A 148 -28.22 11.02 -8.19
C GLU A 148 -27.55 9.79 -7.54
N ASP A 149 -26.21 9.83 -7.46
CA ASP A 149 -25.33 8.74 -6.94
C ASP A 149 -25.38 7.41 -7.74
N ARG A 150 -26.18 7.30 -8.79
CA ARG A 150 -26.24 6.13 -9.66
C ARG A 150 -25.33 6.30 -10.88
N VAL A 151 -24.62 5.24 -11.24
CA VAL A 151 -23.84 5.21 -12.49
C VAL A 151 -24.80 5.07 -13.66
N ILE A 152 -24.90 6.11 -14.51
CA ILE A 152 -25.79 6.13 -15.69
C ILE A 152 -25.05 5.77 -17.00
N ARG A 153 -23.73 5.97 -17.02
CA ARG A 153 -22.89 5.64 -18.19
C ARG A 153 -21.47 5.33 -17.76
N VAL A 154 -20.88 4.32 -18.38
CA VAL A 154 -19.45 3.99 -18.26
C VAL A 154 -18.81 4.18 -19.62
N GLU A 155 -17.83 5.07 -19.68
CA GLU A 155 -17.02 5.33 -20.88
C GLU A 155 -15.63 4.77 -20.64
N ARG A 156 -15.10 4.03 -21.62
CA ARG A 156 -13.76 3.44 -21.59
C ARG A 156 -12.92 4.05 -22.69
N ARG A 157 -11.73 4.53 -22.35
CA ARG A 157 -10.84 5.20 -23.31
C ARG A 157 -9.48 4.51 -23.28
N LEU A 158 -8.98 4.13 -24.45
CA LEU A 158 -7.57 3.75 -24.62
C LEU A 158 -6.79 5.02 -24.95
N LEU A 159 -5.77 5.33 -24.15
CA LEU A 159 -4.97 6.57 -24.25
C LEU A 159 -3.52 6.30 -24.68
N LEU A 160 -2.98 5.11 -24.39
CA LEU A 160 -1.67 4.64 -24.85
C LEU A 160 -1.76 3.18 -25.26
N GLY A 161 -1.05 2.82 -26.30
CA GLY A 161 -1.09 1.47 -26.89
C GLY A 161 -2.07 1.36 -28.04
N THR A 162 -2.09 0.21 -28.69
CA THR A 162 -3.00 -0.13 -29.80
C THR A 162 -4.19 -0.93 -29.27
N LYS A 163 -5.24 -1.03 -30.08
CA LYS A 163 -6.41 -1.84 -29.74
C LYS A 163 -6.05 -3.32 -29.62
N SER A 164 -5.18 -3.84 -30.48
CA SER A 164 -4.70 -5.24 -30.42
C SER A 164 -3.92 -5.52 -29.13
N GLU A 165 -3.02 -4.62 -28.72
CA GLU A 165 -2.29 -4.76 -27.46
C GLU A 165 -3.23 -4.74 -26.24
N LEU A 166 -4.28 -3.90 -26.29
CA LEU A 166 -5.29 -3.88 -25.24
C LEU A 166 -6.09 -5.19 -25.19
N GLU A 167 -6.53 -5.71 -26.32
CA GLU A 167 -7.27 -6.98 -26.40
C GLU A 167 -6.44 -8.14 -25.88
N GLU A 168 -5.16 -8.21 -26.23
CA GLU A 168 -4.20 -9.20 -25.69
C GLU A 168 -4.02 -9.06 -24.18
N ALA A 169 -3.80 -7.82 -23.68
CA ALA A 169 -3.64 -7.58 -22.26
C ALA A 169 -4.90 -7.95 -21.46
N LEU A 170 -6.09 -7.65 -21.98
CA LEU A 170 -7.37 -8.02 -21.36
C LEU A 170 -7.64 -9.53 -21.40
N PHE A 171 -7.21 -10.22 -22.45
CA PHE A 171 -7.32 -11.69 -22.52
C PHE A 171 -6.53 -12.39 -21.41
N HIS A 172 -5.41 -11.81 -21.00
CA HIS A 172 -4.57 -12.30 -19.90
C HIS A 172 -4.89 -11.69 -18.54
N SER A 173 -5.87 -10.77 -18.45
CA SER A 173 -6.24 -10.11 -17.20
C SER A 173 -7.04 -11.04 -16.29
N GLU A 174 -6.75 -10.97 -15.00
CA GLU A 174 -7.53 -11.61 -13.93
C GLU A 174 -8.85 -10.87 -13.60
N ASP A 175 -9.05 -9.69 -14.18
CA ASP A 175 -10.20 -8.85 -13.87
C ASP A 175 -11.39 -9.14 -14.81
N SER A 176 -11.27 -8.77 -16.06
CA SER A 176 -12.31 -9.00 -17.06
C SER A 176 -11.80 -8.69 -18.47
N ASN A 177 -12.60 -9.07 -19.47
CA ASN A 177 -12.32 -8.78 -20.88
C ASN A 177 -12.58 -7.31 -21.27
N THR A 178 -12.79 -6.42 -20.28
CA THR A 178 -13.01 -4.99 -20.50
C THR A 178 -12.29 -4.16 -19.48
N LEU A 179 -11.80 -2.97 -19.90
CA LEU A 179 -11.21 -2.01 -18.97
C LEU A 179 -12.15 -1.72 -17.80
N ASN A 180 -11.68 -1.91 -16.58
CA ASN A 180 -12.40 -1.54 -15.37
C ASN A 180 -11.44 -1.23 -14.21
N THR A 181 -11.97 -0.73 -13.11
CA THR A 181 -11.26 -0.33 -11.88
C THR A 181 -11.77 -1.10 -10.66
N SER A 182 -12.36 -2.29 -10.89
CA SER A 182 -13.10 -3.04 -9.87
C SER A 182 -12.21 -3.50 -8.71
N PHE A 183 -10.97 -3.89 -9.00
CA PHE A 183 -10.04 -4.37 -7.98
C PHE A 183 -9.55 -3.27 -7.06
N VAL A 184 -9.15 -2.13 -7.60
CA VAL A 184 -8.72 -0.98 -6.78
C VAL A 184 -9.90 -0.38 -6.02
N GLU A 185 -11.11 -0.35 -6.59
CA GLU A 185 -12.32 0.10 -5.88
C GLU A 185 -12.66 -0.83 -4.70
N ARG A 186 -12.58 -2.15 -4.90
CA ARG A 186 -12.75 -3.15 -3.83
C ARG A 186 -11.64 -3.02 -2.78
N HIS A 187 -10.42 -2.76 -3.20
CA HIS A 187 -9.30 -2.51 -2.31
C HIS A 187 -9.53 -1.26 -1.46
N ASN A 188 -9.99 -0.16 -2.07
CA ASN A 188 -10.34 1.08 -1.39
C ASN A 188 -11.48 0.87 -0.36
N LEU A 189 -12.45 0.00 -0.66
CA LEU A 189 -13.46 -0.39 0.32
C LEU A 189 -12.84 -1.15 1.50
N THR A 190 -11.90 -2.07 1.24
CA THR A 190 -11.17 -2.79 2.29
C THR A 190 -10.38 -1.83 3.19
N ILE A 191 -9.72 -0.83 2.61
CA ILE A 191 -9.02 0.21 3.37
C ILE A 191 -9.99 1.00 4.26
N ARG A 192 -11.15 1.40 3.71
CA ARG A 192 -12.17 2.12 4.49
C ARG A 192 -12.73 1.30 5.66
N GLN A 193 -12.93 0.00 5.47
CA GLN A 193 -13.41 -0.90 6.51
C GLN A 193 -12.35 -1.19 7.59
N GLY A 194 -11.09 -1.26 7.19
CA GLY A 194 -9.97 -1.55 8.09
C GLY A 194 -9.40 -0.34 8.83
N SER A 195 -9.84 0.88 8.51
CA SER A 195 -9.33 2.11 9.13
C SER A 195 -10.43 2.88 9.83
N ALA A 196 -10.26 3.13 11.14
CA ALA A 196 -11.15 4.03 11.87
C ALA A 196 -11.16 5.45 11.27
N TYR A 197 -10.07 5.88 10.65
CA TYR A 197 -9.95 7.22 10.05
C TYR A 197 -10.69 7.38 8.72
N LEU A 198 -10.92 6.30 7.98
CA LEU A 198 -11.43 6.32 6.62
C LEU A 198 -12.86 5.78 6.46
N GLY A 199 -13.48 5.35 7.56
CA GLY A 199 -14.89 4.94 7.58
C GLY A 199 -15.78 6.06 7.07
N ARG A 200 -16.83 5.74 6.30
CA ARG A 200 -17.81 6.75 5.88
C ARG A 200 -18.51 7.34 7.11
N ARG A 201 -18.60 8.67 7.15
CA ARG A 201 -19.21 9.42 8.29
C ARG A 201 -18.57 9.11 9.65
N THR A 202 -17.29 8.72 9.65
CA THR A 202 -16.60 8.43 10.91
C THR A 202 -16.38 9.70 11.75
N PRO A 203 -16.61 9.64 13.07
CA PRO A 203 -16.17 10.70 13.98
C PRO A 203 -14.65 10.61 14.30
N CYS A 204 -14.01 9.49 13.91
CA CYS A 204 -12.62 9.18 14.26
C CYS A 204 -11.67 9.56 13.11
N HIS A 205 -11.71 10.81 12.63
CA HIS A 205 -10.76 11.25 11.59
C HIS A 205 -9.34 11.43 12.14
N ALA A 206 -8.35 11.34 11.25
CA ALA A 206 -6.96 11.58 11.60
C ALA A 206 -6.75 13.07 11.94
N ARG A 207 -6.09 13.37 13.05
CA ARG A 207 -5.79 14.76 13.44
C ARG A 207 -4.58 15.32 12.70
N HIS A 208 -3.65 14.46 12.26
CA HIS A 208 -2.42 14.84 11.55
C HIS A 208 -2.20 13.92 10.36
N SER A 209 -1.65 14.45 9.27
CA SER A 209 -1.33 13.67 8.07
C SER A 209 -0.36 12.52 8.36
N GLY A 210 0.57 12.70 9.30
CA GLY A 210 1.48 11.64 9.73
C GLY A 210 0.78 10.44 10.35
N SER A 211 -0.28 10.65 11.14
CA SER A 211 -1.09 9.57 11.71
C SER A 211 -1.83 8.78 10.63
N LEU A 212 -2.37 9.46 9.62
CA LEU A 212 -3.01 8.81 8.48
C LEU A 212 -2.00 8.03 7.63
N MET A 213 -0.83 8.62 7.34
CA MET A 213 0.24 7.95 6.59
C MET A 213 0.72 6.70 7.33
N GLY A 214 0.97 6.81 8.64
CA GLY A 214 1.37 5.67 9.47
C GLY A 214 0.33 4.55 9.50
N GLN A 215 -0.97 4.91 9.59
CA GLN A 215 -2.06 3.95 9.50
C GLN A 215 -2.06 3.23 8.13
N MET A 216 -1.83 3.96 7.04
CA MET A 216 -1.77 3.36 5.70
C MET A 216 -0.56 2.42 5.55
N ALA A 217 0.61 2.81 6.06
CA ALA A 217 1.78 1.94 6.06
C ALA A 217 1.56 0.63 6.82
N LEU A 218 0.91 0.72 7.99
CA LEU A 218 0.57 -0.44 8.82
C LEU A 218 -0.46 -1.34 8.14
N MET A 219 -1.50 -0.75 7.54
CA MET A 219 -2.51 -1.50 6.80
C MET A 219 -1.93 -2.16 5.55
N MET A 220 -1.05 -1.49 4.81
CA MET A 220 -0.36 -2.04 3.63
C MET A 220 0.46 -3.28 4.02
N MET A 221 1.22 -3.21 5.11
CA MET A 221 1.97 -4.34 5.63
C MET A 221 1.04 -5.51 6.01
N TYR A 222 -0.01 -5.23 6.77
CA TYR A 222 -1.00 -6.22 7.17
C TYR A 222 -1.68 -6.88 5.96
N TYR A 223 -2.19 -6.06 5.03
CA TYR A 223 -2.90 -6.52 3.83
C TYR A 223 -2.02 -7.42 2.97
N ASN A 224 -0.78 -7.02 2.72
CA ASN A 224 0.11 -7.74 1.82
C ASN A 224 0.71 -9.00 2.43
N PHE A 225 1.07 -9.00 3.71
CA PHE A 225 1.92 -10.06 4.29
C PHE A 225 1.21 -10.92 5.35
N VAL A 226 0.18 -10.40 6.00
CA VAL A 226 -0.45 -11.05 7.16
C VAL A 226 -1.88 -11.52 6.86
N ARG A 227 -2.67 -10.70 6.15
CA ARG A 227 -4.08 -11.00 5.85
C ARG A 227 -4.19 -12.09 4.77
N PRO A 228 -4.87 -13.24 5.03
CA PRO A 228 -5.20 -14.20 3.98
C PRO A 228 -6.22 -13.57 3.01
N HIS A 229 -6.06 -13.83 1.73
CA HIS A 229 -6.92 -13.29 0.69
C HIS A 229 -7.72 -14.42 0.01
N MET A 230 -9.03 -14.49 0.26
CA MET A 230 -9.85 -15.62 -0.21
C MET A 230 -9.88 -15.77 -1.75
N ALA A 231 -9.74 -14.67 -2.49
CA ALA A 231 -9.61 -14.72 -3.95
C ALA A 231 -8.27 -15.34 -4.42
N LEU A 232 -7.29 -15.51 -3.50
CA LEU A 232 -6.00 -16.16 -3.75
C LEU A 232 -5.95 -17.54 -3.09
N LYS A 233 -7.08 -18.25 -3.08
CA LYS A 233 -7.18 -19.61 -2.57
C LYS A 233 -6.90 -20.62 -3.68
N PHE A 234 -5.87 -21.44 -3.52
CA PHE A 234 -5.49 -22.53 -4.42
C PHE A 234 -5.54 -23.85 -3.66
N GLY A 235 -6.55 -24.65 -3.90
CA GLY A 235 -6.84 -25.87 -3.15
C GLY A 235 -7.10 -25.54 -1.67
N LYS A 236 -6.29 -26.11 -0.76
CA LYS A 236 -6.37 -25.86 0.70
C LYS A 236 -5.58 -24.62 1.15
N MET A 237 -4.69 -24.10 0.29
CA MET A 237 -3.83 -22.97 0.65
C MET A 237 -4.49 -21.63 0.29
N VAL A 238 -4.60 -20.74 1.27
CA VAL A 238 -5.01 -19.35 1.09
C VAL A 238 -3.78 -18.47 1.17
N ARG A 239 -3.42 -17.83 0.06
CA ARG A 239 -2.23 -16.97 -0.04
C ARG A 239 -2.53 -15.53 0.43
N THR A 240 -1.46 -14.83 0.79
CA THR A 240 -1.46 -13.38 0.89
C THR A 240 -1.01 -12.77 -0.45
N PRO A 241 -1.30 -11.50 -0.73
CA PRO A 241 -0.78 -10.81 -1.93
C PRO A 241 0.74 -10.93 -2.09
N ALA A 242 1.50 -10.80 -1.01
CA ALA A 242 2.97 -10.95 -1.04
C ALA A 242 3.43 -12.38 -1.37
N MET A 243 2.69 -13.41 -0.95
CA MET A 243 2.94 -14.80 -1.37
C MET A 243 2.65 -14.97 -2.86
N GLN A 244 1.55 -14.43 -3.36
CA GLN A 244 1.18 -14.50 -4.76
C GLN A 244 2.18 -13.78 -5.65
N ALA A 245 2.70 -12.64 -5.20
CA ALA A 245 3.75 -11.87 -5.88
C ALA A 245 5.17 -12.49 -5.76
N GLY A 246 5.32 -13.63 -5.08
CA GLY A 246 6.63 -14.29 -4.88
C GLY A 246 7.58 -13.58 -3.91
N LEU A 247 7.08 -12.64 -3.10
CA LEU A 247 7.91 -11.88 -2.16
C LEU A 247 8.23 -12.63 -0.86
N VAL A 248 7.36 -13.58 -0.49
CA VAL A 248 7.51 -14.44 0.68
C VAL A 248 6.95 -15.83 0.39
N ALA A 249 7.57 -16.87 0.98
CA ALA A 249 7.13 -18.25 0.77
C ALA A 249 5.91 -18.63 1.62
N LYS A 250 5.67 -17.93 2.73
CA LYS A 250 4.56 -18.21 3.66
C LYS A 250 3.90 -16.93 4.15
N ARG A 251 2.68 -17.08 4.65
CA ARG A 251 1.98 -16.03 5.38
C ARG A 251 2.76 -15.68 6.66
N LEU A 252 2.95 -14.39 6.92
CA LEU A 252 3.58 -13.91 8.14
C LEU A 252 2.53 -13.62 9.22
N SER A 253 2.90 -13.83 10.48
CA SER A 253 2.18 -13.30 11.64
C SER A 253 2.69 -11.89 11.99
N PHE A 254 1.92 -11.11 12.74
CA PHE A 254 2.42 -9.84 13.28
C PHE A 254 3.69 -10.03 14.11
N ARG A 255 3.73 -11.09 14.89
CA ARG A 255 4.89 -11.41 15.72
C ARG A 255 6.14 -11.62 14.85
N GLU A 256 6.04 -12.43 13.79
CA GLU A 256 7.17 -12.64 12.88
C GLU A 256 7.59 -11.33 12.19
N VAL A 257 6.62 -10.52 11.77
CA VAL A 257 6.92 -9.23 11.17
C VAL A 257 7.66 -8.33 12.15
N PHE A 258 7.19 -8.16 13.37
CA PHE A 258 7.79 -7.22 14.33
C PHE A 258 9.05 -7.76 15.02
N THR A 259 9.23 -9.09 15.17
CA THR A 259 10.44 -9.69 15.78
C THR A 259 11.59 -9.82 14.80
N ALA A 260 11.34 -10.00 13.51
CA ALA A 260 12.41 -10.05 12.50
C ALA A 260 13.33 -8.80 12.51
N PHE A 261 12.85 -7.68 13.05
CA PHE A 261 13.63 -6.46 13.18
C PHE A 261 14.56 -6.45 14.41
N PHE A 262 14.14 -7.03 15.50
CA PHE A 262 14.99 -7.09 16.70
C PHE A 262 16.27 -7.88 16.41
N ILE A 263 16.17 -8.97 15.67
CA ILE A 263 17.33 -9.78 15.28
C ILE A 263 18.28 -8.96 14.38
N PHE A 264 17.77 -8.23 13.39
CA PHE A 264 18.59 -7.37 12.53
C PHE A 264 19.18 -6.15 13.25
N PHE A 265 18.44 -5.57 14.19
CA PHE A 265 18.95 -4.45 14.99
C PHE A 265 20.09 -4.91 15.90
N PHE A 266 19.96 -6.05 16.56
CA PHE A 266 21.03 -6.64 17.37
C PHE A 266 22.24 -7.02 16.53
N ILE A 267 22.07 -7.62 15.35
CA ILE A 267 23.16 -7.93 14.43
C ILE A 267 23.83 -6.64 13.91
N ALA A 268 23.07 -5.60 13.58
CA ALA A 268 23.62 -4.33 13.11
C ALA A 268 24.34 -3.55 14.22
N VAL A 269 23.84 -3.62 15.45
CA VAL A 269 24.50 -3.02 16.64
C VAL A 269 25.75 -3.81 17.01
N ALA A 270 25.69 -5.14 17.03
CA ALA A 270 26.84 -5.99 17.26
C ALA A 270 27.93 -5.77 16.20
N ALA A 271 27.57 -5.70 14.91
CA ALA A 271 28.50 -5.42 13.82
C ALA A 271 29.09 -3.98 13.89
N ARG A 272 28.39 -3.02 14.50
CA ARG A 272 28.94 -1.67 14.79
C ARG A 272 29.89 -1.70 15.98
N CYS A 273 29.58 -2.41 17.04
CA CYS A 273 30.47 -2.58 18.20
C CYS A 273 31.77 -3.27 17.78
N CYS A 274 31.71 -4.40 17.04
CA CYS A 274 32.90 -5.06 16.52
C CYS A 274 33.75 -4.18 15.57
N ARG A 275 33.13 -3.27 14.79
CA ARG A 275 33.86 -2.31 13.95
C ARG A 275 34.54 -1.19 14.76
N LEU A 276 33.98 -0.81 15.90
CA LEU A 276 34.57 0.18 16.79
C LEU A 276 35.75 -0.42 17.56
N GLU A 277 35.64 -1.65 18.04
CA GLU A 277 36.74 -2.37 18.69
C GLU A 277 37.90 -2.62 17.72
N PHE A 278 37.61 -2.98 16.45
CA PHE A 278 38.66 -3.17 15.44
C PHE A 278 39.34 -1.87 15.01
N LYS A 279 38.68 -0.70 15.14
CA LYS A 279 39.31 0.62 14.92
C LYS A 279 40.16 1.04 16.10
N GLN A 280 39.78 0.73 17.33
CA GLN A 280 40.58 1.05 18.51
C GLN A 280 41.84 0.17 18.60
N SER A 281 41.77 -1.11 18.24
CA SER A 281 42.94 -1.98 18.21
C SER A 281 44.00 -1.59 17.14
N ARG A 282 43.57 -0.94 16.04
CA ARG A 282 44.54 -0.43 15.01
C ARG A 282 45.15 0.92 15.39
N GLN A 283 44.57 1.72 16.29
CA GLN A 283 45.17 2.98 16.76
C GLN A 283 46.14 2.79 17.93
N GLY A 284 46.14 1.61 18.56
CA GLY A 284 47.11 1.26 19.63
C GLY A 284 48.44 0.71 19.14
N PHE A 285 48.58 0.39 17.82
CA PHE A 285 49.76 -0.29 17.29
C PHE A 285 50.80 0.67 16.64
N TRP A 286 50.61 1.99 16.71
CA TRP A 286 51.53 3.01 16.17
C TRP A 286 52.00 4.02 17.24
N ARG A 287 52.10 3.59 18.51
CA ARG A 287 52.74 4.35 19.57
C ARG A 287 53.65 3.40 20.36
N GLU A 288 54.78 3.05 19.75
CA GLU A 288 56.02 2.69 20.41
C GLU A 288 57.19 2.98 19.44
#